data_df8ca25231c809ad90d02d1c63f05c7f
#
_entry.id   df8ca25231c809ad90d02d1c63f05c7f
#
_cell.length_a   1.000
_cell.length_b   1.000
_cell.length_c   1.000
_cell.angle_alpha   90.00
_cell.angle_beta   90.00
_cell.angle_gamma   90.00
#
_symmetry.space_group_name_H-M   'P 1'
#
loop_
_entity.id
_entity.type
_entity.pdbx_description
1 polymer ?
#
loop_
_entity_poly.entity_id
_entity_poly.type
_entity_poly.pdbx_seq_one_letter_code
_entity_poly.pdbx_strand_id
1 'polypeptide(L)'
;MSDEITTPQEDMPQDRSAESGVSAESHSAYKVPVSDKPDIKFQLSGMFQNWFLDYASYVILERAVPHLADGLKPVQRRILHAMKLLDDGRFNKVANVVGHTMQFHPHGDASIGDALVQLGQKDLLIECQGNWGNILTGDSAAAPRYIEARLSKFALDVVFNPKTTEWKLSYDGRKKEPVTLPVKFPCLLYTSPSPRDTERSR
;
A
#
# COMPACT_ATOMS: atom_id res chain seq x y z
N MET A 1 -25.25 -46.66 -44.62
CA MET A 1 -24.97 -47.24 -43.31
C MET A 1 -24.30 -46.15 -42.59
N SER A 2 -25.10 -45.42 -41.85
CA SER A 2 -24.75 -44.20 -41.11
C SER A 2 -24.80 -44.55 -39.63
N ASP A 3 -23.65 -44.58 -38.95
CA ASP A 3 -23.58 -44.81 -37.51
C ASP A 3 -23.59 -43.46 -36.82
N GLU A 4 -24.72 -43.15 -36.18
CA GLU A 4 -24.88 -42.05 -35.23
C GLU A 4 -24.16 -42.38 -33.90
N ILE A 5 -23.17 -41.62 -33.58
CA ILE A 5 -22.53 -41.66 -32.24
C ILE A 5 -23.27 -40.72 -31.31
N THR A 6 -24.10 -41.32 -30.44
CA THR A 6 -24.80 -40.67 -29.34
C THR A 6 -23.81 -40.45 -28.19
N THR A 7 -23.53 -39.22 -27.85
CA THR A 7 -22.77 -38.86 -26.63
C THR A 7 -23.69 -38.87 -25.39
N PRO A 8 -23.28 -39.49 -24.27
CA PRO A 8 -24.05 -39.44 -23.05
C PRO A 8 -23.91 -38.05 -22.37
N GLN A 9 -25.04 -37.48 -21.99
CA GLN A 9 -25.10 -36.36 -21.05
C GLN A 9 -24.69 -36.87 -19.68
N GLU A 10 -23.59 -36.32 -19.15
CA GLU A 10 -23.23 -36.46 -17.76
C GLU A 10 -24.00 -35.43 -16.94
N ASP A 11 -24.82 -35.93 -16.02
CA ASP A 11 -25.49 -35.16 -14.96
C ASP A 11 -24.46 -34.51 -14.03
N MET A 12 -24.42 -33.18 -14.01
CA MET A 12 -23.67 -32.44 -13.00
C MET A 12 -24.45 -32.47 -11.68
N PRO A 13 -23.82 -32.89 -10.58
CA PRO A 13 -24.46 -32.79 -9.27
C PRO A 13 -24.49 -31.29 -8.84
N GLN A 14 -25.67 -30.86 -8.47
CA GLN A 14 -25.90 -29.58 -7.78
C GLN A 14 -25.18 -29.61 -6.43
N ASP A 15 -24.09 -28.92 -6.33
CA ASP A 15 -23.37 -28.77 -5.06
C ASP A 15 -24.06 -27.72 -4.19
N ARG A 16 -24.39 -28.18 -2.99
CA ARG A 16 -25.05 -27.41 -1.95
C ARG A 16 -24.09 -26.36 -1.44
N SER A 17 -24.51 -25.11 -1.48
CA SER A 17 -23.94 -23.99 -0.79
C SER A 17 -23.65 -24.31 0.67
N ALA A 18 -22.38 -24.54 0.99
CA ALA A 18 -21.88 -24.46 2.36
C ALA A 18 -21.51 -22.99 2.62
N GLU A 19 -22.37 -22.31 3.35
CA GLU A 19 -22.06 -21.02 3.96
C GLU A 19 -20.93 -21.23 4.98
N SER A 20 -19.69 -20.97 4.57
CA SER A 20 -18.60 -20.73 5.50
C SER A 20 -18.54 -19.21 5.70
N GLY A 21 -19.15 -18.73 6.76
CA GLY A 21 -19.00 -17.37 7.23
C GLY A 21 -17.56 -17.10 7.65
N VAL A 22 -16.79 -16.54 6.74
CA VAL A 22 -15.54 -15.83 7.07
C VAL A 22 -15.94 -14.39 7.30
N SER A 23 -16.09 -14.02 8.57
CA SER A 23 -16.25 -12.64 9.00
C SER A 23 -14.97 -11.90 8.69
N ALA A 24 -14.93 -11.23 7.55
CA ALA A 24 -13.95 -10.18 7.28
C ALA A 24 -14.28 -8.98 8.18
N GLU A 25 -13.68 -8.91 9.36
CA GLU A 25 -13.63 -7.69 10.14
C GLU A 25 -12.80 -6.67 9.37
N SER A 26 -13.46 -5.94 8.49
CA SER A 26 -12.89 -4.76 7.86
C SER A 26 -12.66 -3.72 8.95
N HIS A 27 -11.42 -3.25 9.07
CA HIS A 27 -11.03 -2.13 9.91
C HIS A 27 -11.61 -0.81 9.37
N SER A 28 -12.89 -0.68 9.39
CA SER A 28 -13.61 0.57 9.47
C SER A 28 -14.70 0.33 10.49
N ALA A 29 -14.33 0.39 11.74
CA ALA A 29 -15.26 0.18 12.84
C ALA A 29 -16.14 1.42 13.06
N TYR A 30 -16.75 1.95 12.02
CA TYR A 30 -17.95 2.73 12.22
C TYR A 30 -19.11 1.76 12.35
N LYS A 31 -19.36 1.29 13.58
CA LYS A 31 -20.62 0.66 13.93
C LYS A 31 -21.66 1.76 13.92
N VAL A 32 -22.46 1.81 12.86
CA VAL A 32 -23.72 2.57 12.91
C VAL A 32 -24.45 2.06 14.15
N PRO A 33 -24.77 2.91 15.12
CA PRO A 33 -25.56 2.47 16.27
C PRO A 33 -26.93 2.07 15.75
N VAL A 34 -27.16 0.76 15.62
CA VAL A 34 -28.46 0.20 15.32
C VAL A 34 -29.30 0.41 16.60
N SER A 35 -30.11 1.43 16.60
CA SER A 35 -31.09 1.58 17.70
C SER A 35 -32.26 0.68 17.37
N ASP A 36 -32.66 -0.14 18.33
CA ASP A 36 -33.87 -0.94 18.28
C ASP A 36 -35.17 -0.09 18.28
N LYS A 37 -35.05 1.21 18.20
CA LYS A 37 -36.17 2.14 18.12
C LYS A 37 -36.42 2.54 16.68
N PRO A 38 -37.58 2.22 16.09
CA PRO A 38 -37.87 2.45 14.68
C PRO A 38 -38.00 3.93 14.27
N ASP A 39 -37.92 4.86 15.22
CA ASP A 39 -38.18 6.29 14.98
C ASP A 39 -36.95 7.21 15.14
N ILE A 40 -35.75 6.68 15.23
CA ILE A 40 -34.58 7.55 15.28
C ILE A 40 -34.27 8.06 13.87
N LYS A 41 -34.75 9.24 13.56
CA LYS A 41 -34.35 10.01 12.39
C LYS A 41 -32.92 10.53 12.63
N PHE A 42 -31.94 9.89 12.02
CA PHE A 42 -30.59 10.44 11.98
C PHE A 42 -30.63 11.74 11.17
N GLN A 43 -30.23 12.84 11.77
CA GLN A 43 -30.06 14.07 11.01
C GLN A 43 -28.92 13.89 10.03
N LEU A 44 -29.17 14.06 8.75
CA LEU A 44 -28.19 13.91 7.68
C LEU A 44 -26.91 14.74 7.92
N SER A 45 -27.05 15.94 8.49
CA SER A 45 -25.94 16.81 8.88
C SER A 45 -25.01 16.16 9.91
N GLY A 46 -25.55 15.52 10.95
CA GLY A 46 -24.74 14.85 11.98
C GLY A 46 -24.00 13.61 11.43
N MET A 47 -24.68 12.83 10.58
CA MET A 47 -24.03 11.70 9.88
C MET A 47 -22.89 12.18 9.00
N PHE A 48 -23.13 13.22 8.21
CA PHE A 48 -22.11 13.77 7.30
C PHE A 48 -20.91 14.31 8.07
N GLN A 49 -21.13 15.02 9.16
CA GLN A 49 -20.07 15.55 10.01
C GLN A 49 -19.22 14.42 10.61
N ASN A 50 -19.85 13.40 11.20
CA ASN A 50 -19.14 12.29 11.83
C ASN A 50 -18.34 11.48 10.79
N TRP A 51 -18.95 11.11 9.67
CA TRP A 51 -18.25 10.36 8.62
C TRP A 51 -17.13 11.16 7.97
N PHE A 52 -17.33 12.48 7.81
CA PHE A 52 -16.27 13.34 7.31
C PHE A 52 -15.08 13.40 8.28
N LEU A 53 -15.34 13.55 9.58
CA LEU A 53 -14.29 13.57 10.59
C LEU A 53 -13.54 12.25 10.67
N ASP A 54 -14.25 11.12 10.63
CA ASP A 54 -13.64 9.80 10.64
C ASP A 54 -12.77 9.58 9.40
N TYR A 55 -13.28 9.92 8.22
CA TYR A 55 -12.51 9.81 6.99
C TYR A 55 -11.32 10.77 6.96
N ALA A 56 -11.49 12.01 7.39
CA ALA A 56 -10.42 12.99 7.45
C ALA A 56 -9.31 12.54 8.42
N SER A 57 -9.69 12.02 9.59
CA SER A 57 -8.75 11.46 10.56
C SER A 57 -7.97 10.27 9.98
N TYR A 58 -8.66 9.35 9.30
CA TYR A 58 -8.02 8.23 8.61
C TYR A 58 -7.02 8.71 7.55
N VAL A 59 -7.40 9.67 6.71
CA VAL A 59 -6.50 10.20 5.66
C VAL A 59 -5.27 10.88 6.27
N ILE A 60 -5.44 11.62 7.34
CA ILE A 60 -4.31 12.28 8.03
C ILE A 60 -3.36 11.23 8.62
N LEU A 61 -3.88 10.29 9.41
CA LEU A 61 -3.06 9.35 10.19
C LEU A 61 -2.47 8.22 9.35
N GLU A 62 -3.22 7.70 8.38
CA GLU A 62 -2.85 6.47 7.68
C GLU A 62 -2.46 6.66 6.20
N ARG A 63 -2.46 7.91 5.68
CA ARG A 63 -2.18 8.13 4.26
C ARG A 63 -1.31 9.35 3.97
N ALA A 64 -1.72 10.54 4.41
CA ALA A 64 -1.19 11.78 3.87
C ALA A 64 0.04 12.29 4.62
N VAL A 65 0.07 12.16 5.95
CA VAL A 65 1.09 12.78 6.79
C VAL A 65 2.23 11.79 7.06
N PRO A 66 3.48 12.19 6.77
CA PRO A 66 4.65 11.41 7.14
C PRO A 66 4.81 11.33 8.67
N HIS A 67 5.25 10.20 9.17
CA HIS A 67 5.50 10.04 10.60
C HIS A 67 6.79 10.74 11.03
N LEU A 68 6.78 11.37 12.21
CA LEU A 68 7.91 12.17 12.70
C LEU A 68 9.20 11.35 12.88
N ALA A 69 9.10 10.09 13.32
CA ALA A 69 10.25 9.26 13.64
C ALA A 69 11.04 8.80 12.40
N ASP A 70 10.38 8.63 11.26
CA ASP A 70 11.01 8.11 10.04
C ASP A 70 10.79 9.00 8.80
N GLY A 71 9.95 10.02 8.90
CA GLY A 71 9.65 10.90 7.77
C GLY A 71 8.93 10.20 6.60
N LEU A 72 8.42 8.99 6.80
CA LEU A 72 7.80 8.18 5.76
C LEU A 72 6.28 8.17 5.90
N LYS A 73 5.61 8.21 4.76
CA LYS A 73 4.18 7.89 4.68
C LYS A 73 3.98 6.38 4.83
N PRO A 74 2.81 5.91 5.30
CA PRO A 74 2.56 4.47 5.48
C PRO A 74 2.86 3.62 4.25
N VAL A 75 2.47 4.07 3.06
CA VAL A 75 2.77 3.35 1.81
C VAL A 75 4.27 3.25 1.54
N GLN A 76 5.03 4.32 1.75
CA GLN A 76 6.48 4.34 1.54
C GLN A 76 7.20 3.37 2.50
N ARG A 77 6.77 3.35 3.76
CA ARG A 77 7.31 2.43 4.77
C ARG A 77 7.04 0.97 4.41
N ARG A 78 5.82 0.66 3.95
CA ARG A 78 5.44 -0.67 3.50
C ARG A 78 6.21 -1.11 2.26
N ILE A 79 6.46 -0.21 1.33
CA ILE A 79 7.31 -0.46 0.15
C ILE A 79 8.74 -0.83 0.58
N LEU A 80 9.38 -0.02 1.43
CA LEU A 80 10.73 -0.29 1.91
C LEU A 80 10.80 -1.60 2.69
N HIS A 81 9.79 -1.88 3.52
CA HIS A 81 9.68 -3.15 4.24
C HIS A 81 9.54 -4.34 3.28
N ALA A 82 8.68 -4.25 2.28
CA ALA A 82 8.50 -5.29 1.26
C ALA A 82 9.80 -5.52 0.45
N MET A 83 10.48 -4.45 0.07
CA MET A 83 11.79 -4.54 -0.59
C MET A 83 12.84 -5.20 0.30
N LYS A 84 12.83 -4.93 1.62
CA LYS A 84 13.75 -5.59 2.56
C LYS A 84 13.50 -7.09 2.68
N LEU A 85 12.25 -7.51 2.61
CA LEU A 85 11.90 -8.95 2.63
C LEU A 85 12.27 -9.66 1.32
N LEU A 86 12.32 -8.94 0.20
CA LEU A 86 12.74 -9.44 -1.12
C LEU A 86 14.24 -9.31 -1.37
N ASP A 87 14.98 -8.65 -0.46
CA ASP A 87 16.37 -8.28 -0.67
C ASP A 87 17.29 -9.51 -0.73
N ASP A 88 17.72 -9.82 -1.94
CA ASP A 88 18.75 -10.82 -2.26
C ASP A 88 20.02 -10.18 -2.86
N GLY A 89 20.13 -8.85 -2.80
CA GLY A 89 21.21 -8.06 -3.39
C GLY A 89 21.08 -7.83 -4.90
N ARG A 90 20.04 -8.37 -5.54
CA ARG A 90 19.79 -8.21 -6.98
C ARG A 90 18.69 -7.17 -7.23
N PHE A 91 18.63 -6.71 -8.47
CA PHE A 91 17.50 -5.90 -8.91
C PHE A 91 16.24 -6.76 -9.06
N ASN A 92 15.16 -6.28 -8.52
CA ASN A 92 13.83 -6.89 -8.62
C ASN A 92 12.92 -6.05 -9.51
N LYS A 93 12.11 -6.69 -10.34
CA LYS A 93 11.07 -5.99 -11.12
C LYS A 93 10.15 -5.20 -10.19
N VAL A 94 9.88 -3.96 -10.55
CA VAL A 94 8.95 -3.11 -9.79
C VAL A 94 7.58 -3.77 -9.63
N ALA A 95 7.11 -4.49 -10.65
CA ALA A 95 5.87 -5.26 -10.56
C ALA A 95 5.87 -6.30 -9.42
N ASN A 96 7.01 -6.98 -9.18
CA ASN A 96 7.15 -7.94 -8.08
C ASN A 96 7.15 -7.23 -6.71
N VAL A 97 7.84 -6.09 -6.62
CA VAL A 97 7.85 -5.28 -5.39
C VAL A 97 6.46 -4.77 -5.08
N VAL A 98 5.72 -4.27 -6.07
CA VAL A 98 4.33 -3.83 -5.92
C VAL A 98 3.45 -4.98 -5.42
N GLY A 99 3.49 -6.14 -6.09
CA GLY A 99 2.74 -7.32 -5.69
C GLY A 99 3.06 -7.79 -4.27
N HIS A 100 4.33 -7.73 -3.87
CA HIS A 100 4.72 -8.08 -2.50
C HIS A 100 4.25 -7.04 -1.48
N THR A 101 4.21 -5.76 -1.85
CA THR A 101 3.74 -4.66 -0.99
C THR A 101 2.22 -4.75 -0.74
N MET A 102 1.45 -5.25 -1.69
CA MET A 102 0.00 -5.43 -1.53
C MET A 102 -0.38 -6.34 -0.36
N GLN A 103 0.52 -7.18 0.12
CA GLN A 103 0.32 -8.00 1.32
C GLN A 103 0.23 -7.16 2.62
N PHE A 104 0.73 -5.94 2.58
CA PHE A 104 0.74 -5.00 3.71
C PHE A 104 -0.14 -3.78 3.46
N HIS A 105 -0.41 -3.45 2.20
CA HIS A 105 -1.12 -2.24 1.81
C HIS A 105 -2.40 -2.58 1.03
N PRO A 106 -3.60 -2.45 1.67
CA PRO A 106 -4.87 -2.87 1.07
C PRO A 106 -5.43 -1.85 0.08
N HIS A 107 -4.58 -1.32 -0.79
CA HIS A 107 -4.96 -0.36 -1.83
C HIS A 107 -4.44 -0.83 -3.20
N GLY A 108 -4.92 -0.21 -4.28
CA GLY A 108 -4.58 -0.63 -5.64
C GLY A 108 -3.08 -0.56 -5.96
N ASP A 109 -2.64 -1.45 -6.83
CA ASP A 109 -1.26 -1.58 -7.32
C ASP A 109 -0.72 -0.30 -7.96
N ALA A 110 -1.55 0.46 -8.67
CA ALA A 110 -1.18 1.72 -9.28
C ALA A 110 -0.65 2.73 -8.24
N SER A 111 -1.34 2.89 -7.10
CA SER A 111 -0.94 3.81 -6.04
C SER A 111 0.40 3.42 -5.39
N ILE A 112 0.66 2.12 -5.28
CA ILE A 112 1.94 1.59 -4.78
C ILE A 112 3.04 1.83 -5.80
N GLY A 113 2.75 1.58 -7.08
CA GLY A 113 3.68 1.83 -8.19
C GLY A 113 4.11 3.29 -8.26
N ASP A 114 3.17 4.22 -8.22
CA ASP A 114 3.45 5.66 -8.23
C ASP A 114 4.29 6.09 -7.02
N ALA A 115 3.96 5.60 -5.83
CA ALA A 115 4.75 5.89 -4.63
C ALA A 115 6.18 5.34 -4.71
N LEU A 116 6.36 4.14 -5.29
CA LEU A 116 7.67 3.54 -5.51
C LEU A 116 8.48 4.33 -6.53
N VAL A 117 7.86 4.78 -7.63
CA VAL A 117 8.52 5.63 -8.62
C VAL A 117 8.97 6.95 -7.99
N GLN A 118 8.11 7.61 -7.21
CA GLN A 118 8.47 8.84 -6.51
C GLN A 118 9.64 8.66 -5.52
N LEU A 119 9.71 7.53 -4.82
CA LEU A 119 10.84 7.22 -3.96
C LEU A 119 12.12 6.95 -4.76
N GLY A 120 12.01 6.20 -5.86
CA GLY A 120 13.14 5.84 -6.72
C GLY A 120 13.77 7.05 -7.40
N GLN A 121 12.94 7.98 -7.91
CA GLN A 121 13.43 9.20 -8.57
C GLN A 121 14.27 10.12 -7.68
N LYS A 122 14.29 9.88 -6.37
CA LYS A 122 15.12 10.64 -5.41
C LYS A 122 16.54 10.06 -5.21
N ASP A 123 16.83 8.91 -5.79
CA ASP A 123 18.17 8.27 -5.86
C ASP A 123 18.94 8.09 -4.54
N LEU A 124 18.27 8.01 -3.40
CA LEU A 124 18.95 7.82 -2.12
C LEU A 124 18.67 6.45 -1.50
N LEU A 125 17.40 6.11 -1.31
CA LEU A 125 16.99 4.88 -0.62
C LEU A 125 16.87 3.69 -1.55
N ILE A 126 16.61 3.95 -2.82
CA ILE A 126 16.37 2.93 -3.85
C ILE A 126 17.31 3.17 -5.02
N GLU A 127 18.03 2.15 -5.41
CA GLU A 127 18.77 2.12 -6.67
C GLU A 127 17.82 1.67 -7.78
N CYS A 128 17.81 2.44 -8.86
CA CYS A 128 16.88 2.31 -9.96
C CYS A 128 17.58 1.81 -11.23
N GLN A 129 16.94 0.90 -11.97
CA GLN A 129 17.39 0.45 -13.28
C GLN A 129 16.23 0.52 -14.29
N GLY A 130 16.53 1.06 -15.47
CA GLY A 130 15.53 1.31 -16.51
C GLY A 130 15.07 2.76 -16.56
N ASN A 131 13.97 3.02 -17.27
CA ASN A 131 13.40 4.36 -17.40
C ASN A 131 12.42 4.67 -16.26
N TRP A 132 12.87 5.44 -15.29
CA TRP A 132 12.07 5.88 -14.13
C TRP A 132 11.42 7.26 -14.33
N GLY A 133 11.44 7.77 -15.56
CA GLY A 133 10.98 9.13 -15.85
C GLY A 133 11.96 10.21 -15.39
N ASN A 134 11.55 11.45 -15.56
CA ASN A 134 12.36 12.59 -15.16
C ASN A 134 11.48 13.69 -14.56
N ILE A 135 11.72 14.05 -13.31
CA ILE A 135 10.96 15.07 -12.58
C ILE A 135 11.13 16.45 -13.24
N LEU A 136 12.30 16.73 -13.82
CA LEU A 136 12.60 18.04 -14.40
C LEU A 136 11.92 18.27 -15.76
N THR A 137 11.79 17.21 -16.56
CA THR A 137 11.13 17.28 -17.88
C THR A 137 9.66 16.90 -17.83
N GLY A 138 9.20 16.30 -16.73
CA GLY A 138 7.85 15.80 -16.59
C GLY A 138 7.59 14.47 -17.30
N ASP A 139 8.66 13.79 -17.75
CA ASP A 139 8.53 12.49 -18.39
C ASP A 139 8.05 11.42 -17.38
N SER A 140 7.11 10.62 -17.81
CA SER A 140 6.58 9.52 -16.99
C SER A 140 7.52 8.31 -16.97
N ALA A 141 7.48 7.56 -15.88
CA ALA A 141 8.21 6.29 -15.77
C ALA A 141 7.61 5.24 -16.71
N ALA A 142 8.44 4.30 -17.13
CA ALA A 142 8.01 3.12 -17.87
C ALA A 142 7.13 2.21 -16.98
N ALA A 143 6.35 1.33 -17.59
CA ALA A 143 5.48 0.42 -16.84
C ALA A 143 6.28 -0.45 -15.86
N PRO A 144 5.70 -0.82 -14.69
CA PRO A 144 6.36 -1.55 -13.60
C PRO A 144 7.03 -2.87 -14.01
N ARG A 145 6.60 -3.48 -15.12
CA ARG A 145 7.17 -4.71 -15.66
C ARG A 145 8.53 -4.52 -16.33
N TYR A 146 8.90 -3.29 -16.72
CA TYR A 146 10.13 -3.01 -17.45
C TYR A 146 11.24 -2.43 -16.57
N ILE A 147 10.89 -1.77 -15.48
CA ILE A 147 11.82 -1.12 -14.58
C ILE A 147 12.13 -2.01 -13.38
N GLU A 148 13.30 -1.83 -12.83
CA GLU A 148 13.82 -2.63 -11.73
C GLU A 148 14.34 -1.75 -10.60
N ALA A 149 14.22 -2.27 -9.37
CA ALA A 149 14.63 -1.59 -8.17
C ALA A 149 15.33 -2.53 -7.20
N ARG A 150 16.26 -1.98 -6.42
CA ARG A 150 16.79 -2.61 -5.22
C ARG A 150 17.05 -1.58 -4.12
N LEU A 151 17.18 -2.02 -2.89
CA LEU A 151 17.58 -1.14 -1.80
C LEU A 151 19.02 -0.71 -1.96
N SER A 152 19.30 0.58 -1.74
CA SER A 152 20.67 1.07 -1.69
C SER A 152 21.38 0.56 -0.44
N LYS A 153 22.72 0.51 -0.48
CA LYS A 153 23.53 0.17 0.71
C LYS A 153 23.26 1.13 1.85
N PHE A 154 23.09 2.41 1.52
CA PHE A 154 22.71 3.43 2.49
C PHE A 154 21.37 3.11 3.17
N ALA A 155 20.34 2.72 2.42
CA ALA A 155 19.06 2.35 3.00
C ALA A 155 19.17 1.13 3.92
N LEU A 156 19.95 0.12 3.54
CA LEU A 156 20.14 -1.08 4.36
C LEU A 156 20.80 -0.77 5.70
N ASP A 157 21.77 0.15 5.73
CA ASP A 157 22.54 0.50 6.93
C ASP A 157 21.81 1.50 7.84
N VAL A 158 20.99 2.38 7.27
CA VAL A 158 20.42 3.52 7.99
C VAL A 158 18.95 3.35 8.33
N VAL A 159 18.16 2.74 7.43
CA VAL A 159 16.70 2.67 7.59
C VAL A 159 16.27 1.48 8.45
N PHE A 160 16.96 0.36 8.35
CA PHE A 160 16.52 -0.88 8.98
C PHE A 160 17.28 -1.18 10.28
N ASN A 161 16.68 -0.85 11.42
CA ASN A 161 17.20 -1.18 12.74
C ASN A 161 16.20 -2.04 13.52
N PRO A 162 16.38 -3.38 13.54
CA PRO A 162 15.44 -4.28 14.21
C PRO A 162 15.26 -4.01 15.71
N LYS A 163 16.27 -3.40 16.37
CA LYS A 163 16.25 -3.15 17.82
C LYS A 163 15.34 -1.99 18.21
N THR A 164 15.12 -1.04 17.29
CA THR A 164 14.31 0.17 17.54
C THR A 164 13.00 0.17 16.78
N THR A 165 12.77 -0.83 15.94
CA THR A 165 11.54 -0.95 15.14
C THR A 165 10.43 -1.56 15.97
N GLU A 166 9.30 -0.87 16.06
CA GLU A 166 8.07 -1.41 16.62
C GLU A 166 7.27 -2.12 15.53
N TRP A 167 6.64 -3.24 15.88
CA TRP A 167 5.96 -4.11 14.94
C TRP A 167 4.47 -4.21 15.27
N LYS A 168 3.63 -4.11 14.24
CA LYS A 168 2.20 -4.43 14.32
C LYS A 168 1.83 -5.53 13.34
N LEU A 169 0.65 -6.12 13.51
CA LEU A 169 0.10 -7.05 12.52
C LEU A 169 -0.37 -6.27 11.29
N SER A 170 -0.19 -6.87 10.12
CA SER A 170 -0.75 -6.37 8.87
C SER A 170 -2.29 -6.40 8.90
N TYR A 171 -2.94 -5.73 7.95
CA TYR A 171 -4.40 -5.64 7.89
C TYR A 171 -5.09 -7.01 7.83
N ASP A 172 -4.43 -8.03 7.29
CA ASP A 172 -4.94 -9.42 7.22
C ASP A 172 -4.54 -10.28 8.44
N GLY A 173 -3.78 -9.72 9.39
CA GLY A 173 -3.32 -10.40 10.59
C GLY A 173 -2.25 -11.49 10.38
N ARG A 174 -1.83 -11.74 9.15
CA ARG A 174 -0.94 -12.87 8.82
C ARG A 174 0.54 -12.54 8.95
N LYS A 175 0.91 -11.30 8.75
CA LYS A 175 2.30 -10.84 8.73
C LYS A 175 2.50 -9.68 9.68
N LYS A 176 3.76 -9.44 10.03
CA LYS A 176 4.12 -8.26 10.82
C LYS A 176 4.63 -7.17 9.89
N GLU A 177 4.18 -5.94 10.12
CA GLU A 177 4.67 -4.74 9.47
C GLU A 177 5.24 -3.75 10.49
N PRO A 178 6.24 -2.93 10.12
CA PRO A 178 6.77 -1.93 11.02
C PRO A 178 5.78 -0.79 11.21
N VAL A 179 5.58 -0.38 12.47
CA VAL A 179 4.82 0.82 12.81
C VAL A 179 5.58 2.07 12.35
N THR A 180 6.88 2.10 12.69
CA THR A 180 7.82 3.12 12.26
C THR A 180 9.16 2.47 11.97
N LEU A 181 9.99 3.14 11.17
CA LEU A 181 11.38 2.78 10.92
C LEU A 181 12.28 3.90 11.45
N PRO A 182 12.55 3.93 12.78
CA PRO A 182 13.31 5.02 13.38
C PRO A 182 14.71 5.11 12.77
N VAL A 183 14.99 6.20 12.08
CA VAL A 183 16.23 6.41 11.34
C VAL A 183 17.05 7.56 11.93
N LYS A 184 18.36 7.48 11.79
CA LYS A 184 19.27 8.58 12.16
C LYS A 184 19.39 9.65 11.08
N PHE A 185 18.66 9.49 9.99
CA PHE A 185 18.68 10.37 8.83
C PHE A 185 17.38 11.18 8.76
N PRO A 186 17.42 12.48 8.39
CA PRO A 186 16.22 13.31 8.31
C PRO A 186 15.36 12.99 7.08
N CYS A 187 14.76 11.80 7.04
CA CYS A 187 13.94 11.33 5.92
C CYS A 187 12.81 12.29 5.58
N LEU A 188 12.28 13.03 6.55
CA LEU A 188 11.21 14.01 6.31
C LEU A 188 11.63 15.07 5.28
N LEU A 189 12.87 15.56 5.35
CA LEU A 189 13.39 16.53 4.39
C LEU A 189 13.60 15.91 3.00
N TYR A 190 13.81 14.62 2.95
CA TYR A 190 14.02 13.89 1.70
C TYR A 190 12.70 13.44 1.06
N THR A 191 11.76 12.96 1.84
CA THR A 191 10.50 12.37 1.32
C THR A 191 9.41 13.39 1.05
N SER A 192 9.41 14.53 1.77
CA SER A 192 8.39 15.56 1.61
C SER A 192 8.89 16.70 0.71
N PRO A 193 8.08 17.18 -0.24
CA PRO A 193 8.45 18.34 -1.03
C PRO A 193 8.57 19.57 -0.12
N SER A 194 9.63 20.33 -0.30
CA SER A 194 9.79 21.62 0.36
C SER A 194 8.85 22.66 -0.28
N PRO A 195 8.35 23.64 0.47
CA PRO A 195 7.65 24.78 -0.12
C PRO A 195 8.45 25.50 -1.23
N ARG A 196 9.78 25.46 -1.14
CA ARG A 196 10.68 25.99 -2.19
C ARG A 196 10.63 25.20 -3.49
N ASP A 197 10.36 23.90 -3.42
CA ASP A 197 10.30 23.05 -4.62
C ASP A 197 9.03 23.33 -5.42
N THR A 198 7.95 23.75 -4.76
CA THR A 198 6.69 24.11 -5.43
C THR A 198 6.73 25.50 -6.08
N GLU A 199 7.58 26.41 -5.61
CA GLU A 199 7.72 27.74 -6.20
C GLU A 199 8.52 27.75 -7.53
N ARG A 200 9.34 26.73 -7.78
CA ARG A 200 10.12 26.61 -9.01
C ARG A 200 9.33 26.10 -10.21
N SER A 201 8.14 25.60 -10.00
CA SER A 201 7.28 25.06 -11.06
C SER A 201 6.22 26.04 -11.58
N ARG A 202 6.39 27.34 -11.33
CA ARG A 202 5.55 28.43 -11.86
C ARG A 202 6.27 29.24 -12.91
#